data_fed3fb96fabfc8e2ecb7897c29aa993a
#
_entry.id   fed3fb96fabfc8e2ecb7897c29aa993a
#
_cell.length_a   1.000
_cell.length_b   1.000
_cell.length_c   1.000
_cell.angle_alpha   90.00
_cell.angle_beta   90.00
_cell.angle_gamma   90.00
#
_symmetry.space_group_name_H-M   'P 1'
#
loop_
_entity.id
_entity.type
_entity.pdbx_description
1 polymer ?
#
loop_
_entity_poly.entity_id
_entity_poly.type
_entity_poly.pdbx_seq_one_letter_code
_entity_poly.pdbx_strand_id
1 'polypeptide(L)'
;MWAIVEEIDPEGSHASWTENFPWTRLPGVQLPAGHKPLLDVRRDVPPSDIRAQIGDGSFGGWYERPDEEMLRIWQAGVEETRGLLESGWR
;
A
#
# COMPACT_ATOMS: atom_id res chain seq x y z
N MET A 1 -12.70 1.86 -0.57
CA MET A 1 -11.48 1.03 -0.44
C MET A 1 -10.70 1.30 0.84
N TRP A 2 -10.38 2.54 1.14
CA TRP A 2 -9.59 2.89 2.35
C TRP A 2 -10.26 2.54 3.66
N ALA A 3 -11.59 2.61 3.74
CA ALA A 3 -12.32 2.17 4.94
C ALA A 3 -12.08 0.69 5.25
N ILE A 4 -11.94 -0.15 4.22
CA ILE A 4 -11.64 -1.57 4.38
C ILE A 4 -10.17 -1.76 4.78
N VAL A 5 -9.27 -0.96 4.25
CA VAL A 5 -7.85 -0.99 4.65
C VAL A 5 -7.72 -0.69 6.14
N GLU A 6 -8.37 0.36 6.63
CA GLU A 6 -8.33 0.71 8.05
C GLU A 6 -8.92 -0.36 8.96
N GLU A 7 -9.97 -1.05 8.48
CA GLU A 7 -10.58 -2.16 9.21
C GLU A 7 -9.61 -3.35 9.36
N ILE A 8 -8.85 -3.67 8.30
CA ILE A 8 -7.91 -4.78 8.31
C ILE A 8 -6.62 -4.40 9.02
N ASP A 9 -6.07 -3.25 8.70
CA ASP A 9 -4.78 -2.80 9.21
C ASP A 9 -4.68 -1.27 9.21
N PRO A 10 -4.85 -0.63 10.37
CA PRO A 10 -4.74 0.84 10.47
C PRO A 10 -3.37 1.38 10.08
N GLU A 11 -2.34 0.54 10.07
CA GLU A 11 -0.99 0.93 9.68
C GLU A 11 -0.72 0.80 8.19
N GLY A 12 -1.70 0.40 7.37
CA GLY A 12 -1.57 0.34 5.92
C GLY A 12 -1.15 1.70 5.36
N SER A 13 -0.06 1.75 4.60
CA SER A 13 0.55 2.99 4.16
C SER A 13 1.17 2.87 2.77
N HIS A 14 1.83 3.95 2.32
CA HIS A 14 2.55 3.98 1.05
C HIS A 14 3.59 2.85 0.98
N ALA A 15 3.56 2.13 -0.13
CA ALA A 15 4.42 0.98 -0.41
C ALA A 15 4.38 -0.13 0.66
N SER A 16 3.30 -0.20 1.44
CA SER A 16 3.02 -1.33 2.33
C SER A 16 2.26 -2.43 1.56
N TRP A 17 1.67 -3.39 2.29
CA TRP A 17 0.93 -4.50 1.67
C TRP A 17 -0.20 -4.05 0.73
N THR A 18 -0.77 -2.86 0.94
CA THR A 18 -1.83 -2.32 0.09
C THR A 18 -1.39 -2.04 -1.35
N GLU A 19 -0.10 -2.03 -1.60
CA GLU A 19 0.51 -1.80 -2.91
C GLU A 19 1.37 -2.97 -3.38
N ASN A 20 1.39 -4.09 -2.66
CA ASN A 20 2.29 -5.23 -2.89
C ASN A 20 1.54 -6.54 -3.12
N PHE A 21 0.49 -6.52 -3.92
CA PHE A 21 -0.28 -7.73 -4.22
C PHE A 21 0.56 -8.73 -5.01
N PRO A 22 0.55 -10.04 -4.65
CA PRO A 22 1.33 -11.04 -5.36
C PRO A 22 1.03 -11.12 -6.86
N TRP A 23 -0.23 -10.93 -7.25
CA TRP A 23 -0.65 -11.03 -8.65
C TRP A 23 -0.30 -9.82 -9.51
N THR A 24 0.18 -8.72 -8.92
CA THR A 24 0.68 -7.56 -9.66
C THR A 24 2.20 -7.47 -9.64
N ARG A 25 2.86 -8.36 -8.91
CA ARG A 25 4.30 -8.33 -8.70
C ARG A 25 5.05 -8.87 -9.90
N LEU A 26 6.17 -8.24 -10.25
CA LEU A 26 7.04 -8.75 -11.31
C LEU A 26 7.75 -10.02 -10.87
N PRO A 27 8.00 -10.97 -11.80
CA PRO A 27 8.76 -12.16 -11.47
C PRO A 27 10.14 -11.83 -10.91
N GLY A 28 10.56 -12.61 -9.90
CA GLY A 28 11.88 -12.45 -9.28
C GLY A 28 11.97 -11.35 -8.23
N VAL A 29 10.95 -10.54 -8.05
CA VAL A 29 10.90 -9.52 -6.99
C VAL A 29 10.60 -10.19 -5.67
N GLN A 30 11.42 -9.90 -4.66
CA GLN A 30 11.21 -10.36 -3.30
C GLN A 30 11.00 -9.15 -2.38
N LEU A 31 9.98 -9.23 -1.55
CA LEU A 31 9.70 -8.20 -0.55
C LEU A 31 10.45 -8.51 0.74
N PRO A 32 10.84 -7.47 1.50
CA PRO A 32 11.29 -7.68 2.87
C PRO A 32 10.20 -8.39 3.68
N ALA A 33 10.62 -9.28 4.57
CA ALA A 33 9.68 -9.97 5.44
C ALA A 33 9.32 -9.11 6.65
N GLY A 34 8.06 -9.23 7.13
CA GLY A 34 7.63 -8.68 8.39
C GLY A 34 7.06 -7.27 8.32
N HIS A 35 7.30 -6.54 9.38
CA HIS A 35 6.69 -5.23 9.65
C HIS A 35 7.76 -4.17 9.78
N LYS A 36 7.56 -3.04 9.10
CA LYS A 36 8.41 -1.86 9.22
C LYS A 36 7.71 -0.85 10.13
N PRO A 37 8.38 -0.27 11.12
CA PRO A 37 7.80 0.79 11.94
C PRO A 37 7.30 1.95 11.08
N LEU A 38 6.16 2.54 11.43
CA LEU A 38 5.63 3.70 10.73
C LEU A 38 6.60 4.87 10.85
N LEU A 39 6.80 5.56 9.72
CA LEU A 39 7.71 6.69 9.65
C LEU A 39 6.94 8.01 9.79
N ASP A 40 7.48 8.91 10.59
CA ASP A 40 7.10 10.32 10.61
C ASP A 40 8.15 11.09 9.80
N VAL A 41 7.88 11.24 8.51
CA VAL A 41 8.86 11.79 7.57
C VAL A 41 8.92 13.31 7.70
N ARG A 42 10.09 13.83 8.05
CA ARG A 42 10.35 15.27 8.06
C ARG A 42 10.50 15.76 6.63
N ARG A 43 9.60 16.67 6.22
CA ARG A 43 9.55 17.19 4.85
C ARG A 43 10.17 18.58 4.70
N ASP A 44 10.61 19.18 5.80
CA ASP A 44 11.27 20.49 5.86
C ASP A 44 12.80 20.43 5.70
N VAL A 45 13.28 19.31 5.20
CA VAL A 45 14.72 19.02 5.01
C VAL A 45 15.03 18.77 3.53
N PRO A 46 16.31 18.79 3.12
CA PRO A 46 16.70 18.52 1.73
C PRO A 46 16.22 17.13 1.25
N PRO A 47 15.98 16.96 -0.06
CA PRO A 47 15.52 15.68 -0.62
C PRO A 47 16.40 14.48 -0.26
N SER A 48 17.70 14.66 -0.15
CA SER A 48 18.62 13.58 0.26
C SER A 48 18.33 13.06 1.66
N ASP A 49 17.90 13.95 2.57
CA ASP A 49 17.56 13.57 3.94
C ASP A 49 16.20 12.85 3.99
N ILE A 50 15.26 13.27 3.15
CA ILE A 50 13.97 12.55 3.00
C ILE A 50 14.21 11.13 2.51
N ARG A 51 15.06 10.98 1.50
CA ARG A 51 15.43 9.67 0.97
C ARG A 51 16.08 8.78 2.03
N ALA A 52 16.95 9.34 2.85
CA ALA A 52 17.61 8.62 3.94
C ALA A 52 16.61 8.17 5.02
N GLN A 53 15.61 9.00 5.33
CA GLN A 53 14.55 8.66 6.29
C GLN A 53 13.69 7.49 5.81
N ILE A 54 13.30 7.51 4.54
CA ILE A 54 12.39 6.50 3.99
C ILE A 54 13.11 5.18 3.68
N GLY A 55 14.36 5.25 3.23
CA GLY A 55 15.15 4.06 2.90
C GLY A 55 14.64 3.32 1.67
N ASP A 56 13.83 2.30 1.86
CA ASP A 56 13.31 1.45 0.77
C ASP A 56 12.06 2.03 0.07
N GLY A 57 11.62 3.20 0.45
CA GLY A 57 10.46 3.85 -0.12
C GLY A 57 9.15 3.57 0.62
N SER A 58 9.10 2.59 1.50
CA SER A 58 7.90 2.31 2.30
C SER A 58 7.81 3.27 3.49
N PHE A 59 6.61 3.76 3.78
CA PHE A 59 6.36 4.60 4.95
C PHE A 59 6.11 3.77 6.21
N GLY A 60 6.19 2.45 6.12
CA GLY A 60 6.04 1.53 7.23
C GLY A 60 4.79 0.68 7.14
N GLY A 61 4.62 -0.20 8.11
CA GLY A 61 3.57 -1.20 8.15
C GLY A 61 4.03 -2.54 7.61
N TRP A 62 3.09 -3.48 7.42
CA TRP A 62 3.39 -4.78 6.88
C TRP A 62 3.65 -4.71 5.39
N TYR A 63 4.62 -5.46 4.89
CA TYR A 63 4.89 -5.57 3.46
C TYR A 63 3.90 -6.52 2.78
N GLU A 64 3.43 -7.54 3.49
CA GLU A 64 2.46 -8.50 2.99
C GLU A 64 1.36 -8.77 4.02
N ARG A 65 0.20 -9.20 3.54
CA ARG A 65 -0.91 -9.68 4.34
C ARG A 65 -1.44 -10.97 3.70
N PRO A 66 -2.23 -11.79 4.42
CA PRO A 66 -2.85 -12.95 3.80
C PRO A 66 -3.61 -12.60 2.52
N ASP A 67 -3.55 -13.47 1.52
CA ASP A 67 -4.15 -13.23 0.21
C ASP A 67 -5.64 -12.86 0.29
N GLU A 68 -6.38 -13.46 1.20
CA GLU A 68 -7.81 -13.16 1.39
C GLU A 68 -8.06 -11.69 1.74
N GLU A 69 -7.22 -11.10 2.58
CA GLU A 69 -7.31 -9.69 2.94
C GLU A 69 -6.93 -8.79 1.78
N MET A 70 -5.86 -9.14 1.06
CA MET A 70 -5.42 -8.40 -0.12
C MET A 70 -6.47 -8.47 -1.25
N LEU A 71 -7.09 -9.63 -1.46
CA LEU A 71 -8.17 -9.79 -2.43
C LEU A 71 -9.38 -8.94 -2.08
N ARG A 72 -9.72 -8.82 -0.81
CA ARG A 72 -10.83 -7.99 -0.36
C ARG A 72 -10.64 -6.53 -0.78
N ILE A 73 -9.43 -6.00 -0.61
CA ILE A 73 -9.09 -4.63 -1.03
C ILE A 73 -9.11 -4.51 -2.55
N TRP A 74 -8.51 -5.46 -3.24
CA TRP A 74 -8.48 -5.50 -4.70
C TRP A 74 -9.89 -5.46 -5.29
N GLN A 75 -10.77 -6.32 -4.79
CA GLN A 75 -12.16 -6.41 -5.25
C GLN A 75 -12.92 -5.11 -4.96
N ALA A 76 -12.72 -4.49 -3.80
CA ALA A 76 -13.33 -3.20 -3.47
C ALA A 76 -12.87 -2.12 -4.45
N GLY A 77 -11.59 -2.07 -4.79
CA GLY A 77 -11.06 -1.13 -5.77
C GLY A 77 -11.64 -1.36 -7.17
N VAL A 78 -11.76 -2.61 -7.58
CA VAL A 78 -12.39 -2.98 -8.87
C VAL A 78 -13.85 -2.53 -8.93
N GLU A 79 -14.62 -2.78 -7.86
CA GLU A 79 -16.03 -2.39 -7.81
C GLU A 79 -16.21 -0.87 -7.80
N GLU A 80 -15.38 -0.13 -7.11
CA GLU A 80 -15.39 1.33 -7.12
C GLU A 80 -15.12 1.88 -8.52
N THR A 81 -14.10 1.34 -9.19
CA THR A 81 -13.73 1.72 -10.55
C THR A 81 -14.85 1.39 -11.53
N ARG A 82 -15.43 0.21 -11.41
CA ARG A 82 -16.57 -0.22 -12.23
C ARG A 82 -17.77 0.70 -12.06
N GLY A 83 -18.08 1.08 -10.82
CA GLY A 83 -19.17 2.00 -10.52
C GLY A 83 -18.97 3.36 -11.19
N LEU A 84 -17.74 3.89 -11.17
CA LEU A 84 -17.40 5.14 -11.85
C LEU A 84 -17.60 5.03 -13.37
N LEU A 85 -17.19 3.95 -13.98
CA LEU A 85 -17.35 3.73 -15.42
C LEU A 85 -18.82 3.59 -15.83
N GLU A 86 -19.61 2.82 -15.05
CA GLU A 86 -21.02 2.61 -15.33
C GLU A 86 -21.86 3.86 -15.12
N SER A 87 -21.51 4.72 -14.17
CA SER A 87 -22.23 5.97 -13.90
C SER A 87 -21.94 7.08 -14.94
N GLY A 88 -21.10 6.80 -15.91
CA GLY A 88 -20.75 7.77 -16.95
C GLY A 88 -19.75 8.78 -16.44
N TRP A 89 -18.61 8.31 -16.11
CA TRP A 89 -17.48 9.10 -15.66
C TRP A 89 -17.25 10.34 -16.53
N ARG A 90 -17.22 11.49 -15.89
CA ARG A 90 -17.01 12.77 -16.57
C ARG A 90 -16.13 13.71 -15.75
#